data_60adb44cc155365598b95d0426e60718
#
_entry.id   60adb44cc155365598b95d0426e60718
#
_cell.length_a   1.000
_cell.length_b   1.000
_cell.length_c   1.000
_cell.angle_alpha   90.00
_cell.angle_beta   90.00
_cell.angle_gamma   90.00
#
_symmetry.space_group_name_H-M   'P 1'
#
loop_
_entity.id
_entity.type
_entity.pdbx_description
1 polymer ?
#
loop_
_entity_poly.entity_id
_entity_poly.type
_entity_poly.pdbx_seq_one_letter_code
_entity_poly.pdbx_strand_id
1 'polypeptide(L)'
;VKLLATPRFLKSIAHGRQTEVHEAMKAAAVAYGMPHLHAGIGLRRIPPFMECRCGLDLRLIFQREKDALVFHLCGSHAEVQAFLKNRR
;
A
#
# COMPACT_ATOMS: atom_id res chain seq x y z
N VAL A 1 -0.72 -11.48 10.20
CA VAL A 1 -0.02 -11.33 8.92
C VAL A 1 1.19 -10.42 9.11
N LYS A 2 2.28 -10.75 8.46
CA LYS A 2 3.50 -9.94 8.51
C LYS A 2 3.42 -8.77 7.55
N LEU A 3 4.03 -7.65 7.92
CA LEU A 3 4.14 -6.48 7.06
C LEU A 3 5.60 -6.35 6.64
N LEU A 4 5.84 -6.45 5.35
CA LEU A 4 7.19 -6.36 4.78
C LEU A 4 7.23 -5.18 3.82
N ALA A 5 8.41 -4.58 3.69
CA ALA A 5 8.60 -3.43 2.82
C ALA A 5 9.83 -3.65 1.95
N THR A 6 9.70 -3.39 0.65
CA THR A 6 10.85 -3.45 -0.25
C THR A 6 11.71 -2.21 -0.05
N PRO A 7 13.00 -2.25 -0.45
CA PRO A 7 13.82 -1.04 -0.40
C PRO A 7 13.21 0.12 -1.21
N ARG A 8 12.57 -0.17 -2.34
CA ARG A 8 11.89 0.86 -3.12
C ARG A 8 10.80 1.52 -2.30
N PHE A 9 10.00 0.72 -1.58
CA PHE A 9 8.93 1.28 -0.76
C PHE A 9 9.49 2.23 0.28
N LEU A 10 10.52 1.80 1.00
CA LEU A 10 11.13 2.62 2.04
C LEU A 10 11.67 3.92 1.49
N LYS A 11 12.29 3.88 0.31
CA LYS A 11 12.82 5.09 -0.32
C LYS A 11 11.72 6.01 -0.85
N SER A 12 10.54 5.47 -1.14
CA SER A 12 9.45 6.26 -1.69
C SER A 12 8.69 7.06 -0.64
N ILE A 13 8.90 6.76 0.66
CA ILE A 13 8.21 7.46 1.73
C ILE A 13 8.79 8.85 1.90
N ALA A 14 7.96 9.89 1.74
CA ALA A 14 8.39 11.26 1.89
C ALA A 14 8.83 11.53 3.33
N HIS A 15 9.84 12.38 3.46
CA HIS A 15 10.34 12.78 4.76
C HIS A 15 9.21 13.36 5.63
N GLY A 16 9.11 12.89 6.86
CA GLY A 16 8.09 13.35 7.79
C GLY A 16 6.75 12.62 7.67
N ARG A 17 6.62 11.67 6.73
CA ARG A 17 5.36 10.96 6.57
C ARG A 17 5.44 9.49 6.98
N GLN A 18 6.52 9.08 7.62
CA GLN A 18 6.73 7.68 7.98
C GLN A 18 5.66 7.15 8.93
N THR A 19 5.28 7.94 9.94
CA THR A 19 4.26 7.51 10.90
C THR A 19 2.92 7.31 10.21
N GLU A 20 2.54 8.24 9.36
CA GLU A 20 1.28 8.17 8.61
C GLU A 20 1.26 6.93 7.72
N VAL A 21 2.35 6.67 7.01
CA VAL A 21 2.46 5.52 6.13
C VAL A 21 2.40 4.22 6.93
N HIS A 22 3.10 4.18 8.07
CA HIS A 22 3.10 3.00 8.94
C HIS A 22 1.68 2.68 9.42
N GLU A 23 0.92 3.71 9.83
CA GLU A 23 -0.47 3.51 10.25
C GLU A 23 -1.33 3.00 9.10
N ALA A 24 -1.10 3.51 7.88
CA ALA A 24 -1.83 3.03 6.71
C ALA A 24 -1.51 1.57 6.41
N MET A 25 -0.26 1.15 6.59
CA MET A 25 0.12 -0.25 6.41
C MET A 25 -0.63 -1.16 7.40
N LYS A 26 -0.72 -0.74 8.66
CA LYS A 26 -1.45 -1.50 9.66
C LYS A 26 -2.93 -1.58 9.34
N ALA A 27 -3.51 -0.47 8.88
CA ALA A 27 -4.91 -0.44 8.49
C ALA A 27 -5.16 -1.37 7.30
N ALA A 28 -4.23 -1.42 6.35
CA ALA A 28 -4.34 -2.33 5.21
C ALA A 28 -4.35 -3.78 5.64
N ALA A 29 -3.50 -4.13 6.62
CA ALA A 29 -3.44 -5.49 7.13
C ALA A 29 -4.78 -5.91 7.78
N VAL A 30 -5.38 -5.01 8.55
CA VAL A 30 -6.68 -5.27 9.18
C VAL A 30 -7.77 -5.39 8.11
N ALA A 31 -7.78 -4.46 7.15
CA ALA A 31 -8.77 -4.45 6.09
C ALA A 31 -8.67 -5.69 5.21
N TYR A 32 -7.48 -6.19 4.99
CA TYR A 32 -7.29 -7.38 4.19
C TYR A 32 -7.99 -8.60 4.80
N GLY A 33 -7.94 -8.68 6.14
CA GLY A 33 -8.64 -9.75 6.85
C GLY A 33 -10.14 -9.53 6.97
N MET A 34 -10.58 -8.27 7.02
CA MET A 34 -11.98 -7.90 7.22
C MET A 34 -12.37 -6.71 6.36
N PRO A 35 -12.40 -6.87 5.03
CA PRO A 35 -12.59 -5.72 4.12
C PRO A 35 -13.91 -5.01 4.32
N HIS A 36 -14.94 -5.72 4.75
CA HIS A 36 -16.26 -5.12 4.94
C HIS A 36 -16.30 -4.08 6.07
N LEU A 37 -15.33 -4.10 6.97
CA LEU A 37 -15.27 -3.15 8.08
C LEU A 37 -14.37 -1.94 7.80
N HIS A 38 -13.67 -1.94 6.68
CA HIS A 38 -12.64 -0.95 6.42
C HIS A 38 -12.72 -0.32 5.03
N ALA A 39 -13.95 -0.13 4.55
CA ALA A 39 -14.16 0.46 3.23
C ALA A 39 -13.51 1.83 3.07
N GLY A 40 -13.37 2.57 4.18
CA GLY A 40 -12.84 3.93 4.14
C GLY A 40 -11.39 4.06 3.70
N ILE A 41 -10.61 2.98 3.72
CA ILE A 41 -9.21 3.07 3.27
C ILE A 41 -9.06 2.93 1.76
N GLY A 42 -10.16 2.76 1.04
CA GLY A 42 -10.11 2.68 -0.42
C GLY A 42 -9.36 1.47 -0.93
N LEU A 43 -9.54 0.32 -0.29
CA LEU A 43 -8.87 -0.90 -0.70
C LEU A 43 -9.36 -1.32 -2.08
N ARG A 44 -8.43 -1.43 -3.04
CA ARG A 44 -8.71 -1.83 -4.41
C ARG A 44 -7.81 -2.97 -4.84
N ARG A 45 -8.36 -3.82 -5.68
CA ARG A 45 -7.61 -4.94 -6.22
C ARG A 45 -7.16 -4.62 -7.64
N ILE A 46 -5.84 -4.66 -7.86
CA ILE A 46 -5.23 -4.40 -9.18
C ILE A 46 -4.23 -5.54 -9.40
N PRO A 47 -4.72 -6.73 -9.79
CA PRO A 47 -3.86 -7.92 -9.81
C PRO A 47 -2.55 -7.71 -10.56
N PRO A 48 -1.44 -8.21 -10.04
CA PRO A 48 -1.29 -9.01 -8.82
C PRO A 48 -1.21 -8.20 -7.54
N PHE A 49 -1.47 -6.90 -7.61
CA PHE A 49 -1.32 -5.98 -6.50
C PHE A 49 -2.65 -5.59 -5.87
N MET A 50 -2.52 -4.98 -4.69
CA MET A 50 -3.61 -4.30 -4.00
C MET A 50 -3.19 -2.85 -3.79
N GLU A 51 -4.17 -1.96 -3.71
CA GLU A 51 -3.92 -0.54 -3.47
C GLU A 51 -4.77 -0.07 -2.32
N CYS A 52 -4.23 0.79 -1.46
CA CYS A 52 -5.03 1.48 -0.47
C CYS A 52 -4.57 2.92 -0.35
N ARG A 53 -5.43 3.77 0.22
CA ARG A 53 -5.11 5.19 0.40
C ARG A 53 -4.32 5.42 1.67
N CYS A 54 -3.49 6.47 1.63
CA CYS A 54 -2.76 6.97 2.79
C CYS A 54 -2.91 8.49 2.77
N GLY A 55 -3.78 9.01 3.65
CA GLY A 55 -4.14 10.41 3.61
C GLY A 55 -4.94 10.74 2.35
N LEU A 56 -4.87 11.99 1.92
CA LEU A 56 -5.62 12.46 0.76
C LEU A 56 -4.85 12.36 -0.55
N ASP A 57 -3.53 12.25 -0.46
CA ASP A 57 -2.65 12.40 -1.62
C ASP A 57 -1.78 11.19 -1.94
N LEU A 58 -1.67 10.24 -1.02
CA LEU A 58 -0.79 9.08 -1.23
C LEU A 58 -1.59 7.79 -1.35
N ARG A 59 -0.98 6.84 -2.04
CA ARG A 59 -1.48 5.48 -2.18
C ARG A 59 -0.37 4.50 -1.91
N LEU A 60 -0.73 3.36 -1.33
CA LEU A 60 0.22 2.27 -1.08
C LEU A 60 -0.12 1.13 -2.02
N ILE A 61 0.91 0.59 -2.67
CA ILE A 61 0.78 -0.62 -3.49
C ILE A 61 1.43 -1.76 -2.75
N PHE A 62 0.69 -2.83 -2.57
CA PHE A 62 1.20 -3.99 -1.87
C PHE A 62 0.68 -5.27 -2.51
N GLN A 63 1.26 -6.39 -2.12
CA GLN A 63 0.95 -7.70 -2.67
C GLN A 63 0.93 -8.71 -1.54
N ARG A 64 0.00 -9.63 -1.58
CA ARG A 64 0.00 -10.70 -0.61
C ARG A 64 0.95 -11.82 -1.03
N GLU A 65 1.77 -12.28 -0.09
CA GLU A 65 2.65 -13.43 -0.29
C GLU A 65 2.60 -14.30 0.95
N LYS A 66 1.96 -15.47 0.84
CA LYS A 66 1.77 -16.40 1.96
C LYS A 66 1.08 -15.68 3.12
N ASP A 67 1.76 -15.52 4.25
CA ASP A 67 1.19 -14.87 5.42
C ASP A 67 1.69 -13.43 5.59
N ALA A 68 2.16 -12.83 4.52
CA ALA A 68 2.74 -11.48 4.55
C ALA A 68 2.07 -10.57 3.54
N LEU A 69 2.06 -9.27 3.84
CA LEU A 69 1.78 -8.23 2.87
C LEU A 69 3.09 -7.53 2.57
N VAL A 70 3.48 -7.52 1.31
CA VAL A 70 4.74 -6.91 0.86
C VAL A 70 4.42 -5.58 0.20
N PHE A 71 4.88 -4.49 0.80
CA PHE A 71 4.61 -3.14 0.30
C PHE A 71 5.71 -2.75 -0.69
N HIS A 72 5.30 -2.34 -1.88
CA HIS A 72 6.19 -2.07 -3.01
C HIS A 72 6.39 -0.60 -3.30
N LEU A 73 5.37 0.22 -3.11
CA LEU A 73 5.44 1.64 -3.44
C LEU A 73 4.49 2.45 -2.59
N CYS A 74 4.96 3.63 -2.19
CA CYS A 74 4.13 4.68 -1.61
C CYS A 74 4.29 5.89 -2.52
N GLY A 75 3.20 6.38 -3.09
CA GLY A 75 3.32 7.50 -4.00
C GLY A 75 1.98 8.14 -4.34
N SER A 76 2.06 9.19 -5.14
CA SER A 76 0.89 9.86 -5.67
C SER A 76 0.16 8.97 -6.67
N HIS A 77 -1.05 9.39 -7.05
CA HIS A 77 -1.80 8.67 -8.08
C HIS A 77 -0.98 8.49 -9.36
N ALA A 78 -0.31 9.55 -9.80
CA ALA A 78 0.51 9.48 -11.02
C ALA A 78 1.69 8.52 -10.88
N GLU A 79 2.34 8.53 -9.71
CA GLU A 79 3.47 7.62 -9.45
C GLU A 79 3.02 6.17 -9.43
N VAL A 80 1.85 5.91 -8.84
CA VAL A 80 1.28 4.56 -8.82
C VAL A 80 0.93 4.09 -10.22
N GLN A 81 0.34 4.96 -11.04
CA GLN A 81 0.01 4.61 -12.42
C GLN A 81 1.26 4.26 -13.22
N ALA A 82 2.34 5.04 -13.04
CA ALA A 82 3.60 4.77 -13.72
C ALA A 82 4.18 3.42 -13.28
N PHE A 83 4.13 3.13 -11.98
CA PHE A 83 4.63 1.87 -11.44
C PHE A 83 3.87 0.69 -12.06
N LEU A 84 2.54 0.75 -12.05
CA LEU A 84 1.71 -0.34 -12.57
C LEU A 84 1.91 -0.54 -14.07
N LYS A 85 2.05 0.55 -14.80
CA LYS A 85 2.27 0.49 -16.26
C LYS A 85 3.58 -0.19 -16.60
N ASN A 86 4.60 -0.02 -15.79
CA ASN A 86 5.94 -0.52 -16.07
C ASN A 86 6.22 -1.91 -15.47
N ARG A 87 5.19 -2.53 -14.89
CA ARG A 87 5.33 -3.83 -14.22
C ARG A 87 4.79 -4.97 -15.05
N ARG A 88 5.20 -5.09 -16.25
CA ARG A 88 4.72 -6.14 -17.15
C ARG A 88 5.61 -7.35 -17.17
#